data_8f7f8db0a2beb735a05055334684700d
#
_entry.id   8f7f8db0a2beb735a05055334684700d
#
_cell.length_a   1.000
_cell.length_b   1.000
_cell.length_c   1.000
_cell.angle_alpha   90.00
_cell.angle_beta   90.00
_cell.angle_gamma   90.00
#
_symmetry.space_group_name_H-M   'P 1'
#
loop_
_entity.id
_entity.type
_entity.pdbx_description
1 polymer ?
#
loop_
_entity_poly.entity_id
_entity_poly.type
_entity_poly.pdbx_seq_one_letter_code
_entity_poly.pdbx_strand_id
1 'polypeptide(L)'
;VSKTEERTSSPAARSMVGVKEDGTLVICMNDGRGANNSVGFCNYELGESMLALGCKWAANCDGGGSSSFVTKRAGEDSLTMRSVPCDGAERPTIHSVLVVSNVGKTGVLDTVNIESDYDYFAPGTSYTIGAQAIDTHGYAMNMPADAAWTLADTSFGTIEDGMFVSNGKIGDATIQIASAGTIIGTKTILIANPTTLKFTQESTVLPYGKSTTLSFESAIGEAEVYLDGNSFDYALSNTAAGTLSGLTFTASTDETVSGTEITATYKETGAELTFVVHLGKGSEVLFSFEDGDISDWMGTDDTIAWLLANGLTNPFGTLKAGGQISECCKTT
;
A
#
# COMPACT_ATOMS: atom_id res chain seq x y z
N VAL A 1 -10.12 37.31 14.27
CA VAL A 1 -10.02 36.83 12.90
C VAL A 1 -11.42 36.49 12.43
N SER A 2 -11.87 37.01 11.29
CA SER A 2 -13.21 36.70 10.80
C SER A 2 -13.23 35.29 10.17
N LYS A 3 -14.40 34.60 10.22
CA LYS A 3 -14.58 33.28 9.57
C LYS A 3 -14.21 33.30 8.09
N THR A 4 -14.27 34.47 7.44
CA THR A 4 -13.92 34.63 6.03
C THR A 4 -12.40 34.63 5.82
N GLU A 5 -11.62 35.24 6.71
CA GLU A 5 -10.15 35.27 6.63
C GLU A 5 -9.54 33.91 6.95
N GLU A 6 -10.15 33.15 7.88
CA GLU A 6 -9.67 31.79 8.23
C GLU A 6 -9.95 30.78 7.14
N ARG A 7 -11.05 30.90 6.39
CA ARG A 7 -11.36 30.05 5.22
C ARG A 7 -10.46 30.31 4.02
N THR A 8 -9.85 31.51 3.97
CA THR A 8 -8.93 31.88 2.87
C THR A 8 -7.48 31.48 3.13
N SER A 9 -7.16 30.97 4.34
CA SER A 9 -5.84 30.40 4.59
C SER A 9 -5.64 29.15 3.73
N SER A 10 -4.48 29.04 3.08
CA SER A 10 -4.18 27.90 2.21
C SER A 10 -4.23 26.59 3.01
N PRO A 11 -4.90 25.55 2.47
CA PRO A 11 -4.87 24.23 3.07
C PRO A 11 -3.43 23.72 3.19
N ALA A 12 -3.12 23.08 4.32
CA ALA A 12 -1.82 22.51 4.59
C ALA A 12 -1.94 21.40 5.65
N ALA A 13 -0.87 20.64 5.86
CA ALA A 13 -0.73 19.82 7.06
C ALA A 13 -0.83 20.71 8.30
N ARG A 14 -1.57 20.28 9.30
CA ARG A 14 -1.84 21.05 10.52
C ARG A 14 -1.74 20.17 11.75
N SER A 15 -1.35 20.77 12.87
CA SER A 15 -1.32 20.14 14.17
C SER A 15 -2.10 20.97 15.18
N MET A 16 -2.88 20.32 16.03
CA MET A 16 -3.68 20.93 17.08
C MET A 16 -3.63 20.14 18.36
N VAL A 17 -3.77 20.87 19.46
CA VAL A 17 -4.01 20.31 20.79
C VAL A 17 -5.28 20.91 21.34
N GLY A 18 -6.18 20.08 21.88
CA GLY A 18 -7.43 20.51 22.46
C GLY A 18 -7.77 19.76 23.75
N VAL A 19 -8.74 20.30 24.48
CA VAL A 19 -9.23 19.74 25.75
C VAL A 19 -10.75 19.69 25.74
N LYS A 20 -11.33 18.55 26.07
CA LYS A 20 -12.78 18.38 26.27
C LYS A 20 -13.23 18.92 27.63
N GLU A 21 -14.54 18.98 27.86
CA GLU A 21 -15.14 19.44 29.13
C GLU A 21 -14.70 18.58 30.33
N ASP A 22 -14.52 17.27 30.14
CA ASP A 22 -14.11 16.30 31.14
C ASP A 22 -12.59 16.28 31.39
N GLY A 23 -11.82 17.16 30.74
CA GLY A 23 -10.37 17.24 30.83
C GLY A 23 -9.61 16.30 29.86
N THR A 24 -10.30 15.55 29.03
CA THR A 24 -9.66 14.68 28.05
C THR A 24 -8.83 15.53 27.07
N LEU A 25 -7.54 15.21 26.94
CA LEU A 25 -6.63 15.81 25.99
C LEU A 25 -6.86 15.20 24.60
N VAL A 26 -7.01 16.02 23.59
CA VAL A 26 -7.10 15.64 22.18
C VAL A 26 -5.91 16.22 21.42
N ILE A 27 -5.13 15.36 20.76
CA ILE A 27 -4.07 15.78 19.84
C ILE A 27 -4.53 15.36 18.46
N CYS A 28 -4.62 16.32 17.54
CA CYS A 28 -5.07 16.11 16.18
C CYS A 28 -4.03 16.60 15.19
N MET A 29 -3.80 15.82 14.15
CA MET A 29 -2.97 16.20 13.02
C MET A 29 -3.61 15.70 11.74
N ASN A 30 -3.51 16.47 10.67
CA ASN A 30 -3.85 16.01 9.32
C ASN A 30 -2.67 16.18 8.38
N ASP A 31 -2.54 15.26 7.44
CA ASP A 31 -1.62 15.39 6.31
C ASP A 31 -2.10 16.48 5.35
N GLY A 32 -1.22 16.99 4.49
CA GLY A 32 -1.57 18.06 3.56
C GLY A 32 -0.51 18.31 2.49
N ARG A 33 -0.78 19.26 1.60
CA ARG A 33 0.09 19.63 0.46
C ARG A 33 0.38 18.44 -0.47
N GLY A 34 -0.60 17.56 -0.67
CA GLY A 34 -0.49 16.36 -1.50
C GLY A 34 0.06 15.13 -0.79
N ALA A 35 0.65 15.26 0.40
CA ALA A 35 1.09 14.12 1.18
C ALA A 35 -0.11 13.23 1.55
N ASN A 36 0.01 11.91 1.34
CA ASN A 36 -1.05 10.94 1.57
C ASN A 36 -2.37 11.29 0.83
N ASN A 37 -2.27 11.84 -0.39
CA ASN A 37 -3.39 12.33 -1.20
C ASN A 37 -4.27 13.39 -0.50
N SER A 38 -3.77 14.04 0.55
CA SER A 38 -4.47 15.07 1.32
C SER A 38 -4.06 16.47 0.88
N VAL A 39 -5.04 17.33 0.60
CA VAL A 39 -4.79 18.76 0.39
C VAL A 39 -4.49 19.47 1.71
N GLY A 40 -4.93 18.88 2.83
CA GLY A 40 -4.83 19.48 4.17
C GLY A 40 -6.04 20.31 4.56
N PHE A 41 -5.96 20.95 5.73
CA PHE A 41 -6.99 21.82 6.28
C PHE A 41 -6.57 23.29 6.28
N CYS A 42 -7.53 24.19 6.06
CA CYS A 42 -7.40 25.57 6.49
C CYS A 42 -7.66 25.68 8.01
N ASN A 43 -7.32 26.80 8.63
CA ASN A 43 -7.46 26.96 10.09
C ASN A 43 -8.93 26.85 10.55
N TYR A 44 -9.89 27.24 9.72
CA TYR A 44 -11.30 27.12 10.03
C TYR A 44 -11.76 25.66 10.10
N GLU A 45 -11.42 24.86 9.10
CA GLU A 45 -11.75 23.43 9.03
C GLU A 45 -11.11 22.66 10.19
N LEU A 46 -9.90 23.05 10.57
CA LEU A 46 -9.20 22.49 11.72
C LEU A 46 -9.99 22.79 13.02
N GLY A 47 -10.48 24.02 13.18
CA GLY A 47 -11.34 24.41 14.32
C GLY A 47 -12.65 23.63 14.35
N GLU A 48 -13.33 23.46 13.21
CA GLU A 48 -14.55 22.65 13.11
C GLU A 48 -14.28 21.18 13.46
N SER A 49 -13.15 20.63 13.04
CA SER A 49 -12.75 19.26 13.37
C SER A 49 -12.58 19.09 14.90
N MET A 50 -11.95 20.04 15.57
CA MET A 50 -11.77 19.99 17.03
C MET A 50 -13.10 20.12 17.78
N LEU A 51 -14.03 20.94 17.28
CA LEU A 51 -15.39 21.02 17.82
C LEU A 51 -16.13 19.70 17.64
N ALA A 52 -16.04 19.08 16.46
CA ALA A 52 -16.65 17.77 16.17
C ALA A 52 -16.08 16.66 17.07
N LEU A 53 -14.79 16.75 17.43
CA LEU A 53 -14.15 15.86 18.40
C LEU A 53 -14.56 16.14 19.87
N GLY A 54 -15.39 17.17 20.10
CA GLY A 54 -15.92 17.52 21.42
C GLY A 54 -14.98 18.40 22.26
N CYS A 55 -13.99 19.07 21.64
CA CYS A 55 -13.11 19.96 22.36
C CYS A 55 -13.82 21.26 22.74
N LYS A 56 -13.67 21.70 24.01
CA LYS A 56 -14.11 23.00 24.49
C LYS A 56 -13.07 24.08 24.21
N TRP A 57 -11.80 23.73 24.27
CA TRP A 57 -10.65 24.58 23.99
C TRP A 57 -9.72 23.89 23.04
N ALA A 58 -9.17 24.61 22.09
CA ALA A 58 -8.15 24.10 21.18
C ALA A 58 -7.18 25.20 20.78
N ALA A 59 -5.94 24.81 20.52
CA ALA A 59 -4.87 25.66 20.02
C ALA A 59 -4.25 25.05 18.77
N ASN A 60 -4.10 25.87 17.71
CA ASN A 60 -3.34 25.50 16.54
C ASN A 60 -1.83 25.56 16.86
N CYS A 61 -1.11 24.49 16.53
CA CYS A 61 0.36 24.45 16.59
C CYS A 61 0.96 24.83 15.25
N ASP A 62 2.28 24.71 15.09
CA ASP A 62 2.94 24.89 13.80
C ASP A 62 2.43 23.86 12.77
N GLY A 63 2.49 24.24 11.49
CA GLY A 63 1.90 23.48 10.39
C GLY A 63 2.87 23.26 9.23
N GLY A 64 2.33 22.70 8.15
CA GLY A 64 3.11 22.40 6.96
C GLY A 64 4.18 21.35 7.24
N GLY A 65 5.40 21.56 6.78
CA GLY A 65 6.53 20.62 6.96
C GLY A 65 6.95 20.37 8.40
N SER A 66 6.47 21.19 9.37
CA SER A 66 6.71 20.97 10.80
C SER A 66 5.70 20.02 11.45
N SER A 67 4.63 19.63 10.71
CA SER A 67 3.62 18.71 11.23
C SER A 67 4.12 17.28 11.08
N SER A 68 4.38 16.61 12.21
CA SER A 68 4.70 15.18 12.30
C SER A 68 3.94 14.57 13.45
N PHE A 69 3.42 13.36 13.29
CA PHE A 69 2.70 12.63 14.31
C PHE A 69 3.26 11.21 14.45
N VAL A 70 3.81 10.96 15.62
CA VAL A 70 4.44 9.69 15.98
C VAL A 70 3.75 9.14 17.20
N THR A 71 3.27 7.92 17.14
CA THR A 71 2.63 7.27 18.27
C THR A 71 3.06 5.82 18.43
N LYS A 72 2.86 5.32 19.64
CA LYS A 72 2.87 3.91 19.96
C LYS A 72 1.44 3.51 20.30
N ARG A 73 0.81 2.66 19.46
CA ARG A 73 -0.51 2.11 19.73
C ARG A 73 -0.40 0.97 20.74
N ALA A 74 -1.53 0.60 21.34
CA ALA A 74 -1.59 -0.58 22.16
C ALA A 74 -1.12 -1.83 21.40
N GLY A 75 -0.23 -2.60 21.98
CA GLY A 75 0.39 -3.77 21.37
C GLY A 75 1.66 -3.50 20.55
N GLU A 76 1.97 -2.26 20.23
CA GLU A 76 3.23 -1.93 19.52
C GLU A 76 4.40 -1.81 20.52
N ASP A 77 5.58 -2.21 20.09
CA ASP A 77 6.81 -2.12 20.90
C ASP A 77 7.59 -0.83 20.68
N SER A 78 7.36 -0.13 19.58
CA SER A 78 8.09 1.09 19.18
C SER A 78 7.15 2.21 18.73
N LEU A 79 7.67 3.43 18.73
CA LEU A 79 7.01 4.58 18.11
C LEU A 79 7.01 4.42 16.60
N THR A 80 5.87 4.71 15.98
CA THR A 80 5.69 4.66 14.53
C THR A 80 5.16 6.00 14.03
N MET A 81 5.72 6.48 12.92
CA MET A 81 5.22 7.64 12.19
C MET A 81 3.82 7.34 11.66
N ARG A 82 2.85 8.19 11.98
CA ARG A 82 1.44 8.06 11.52
C ARG A 82 1.04 9.09 10.49
N SER A 83 1.88 10.10 10.30
CA SER A 83 1.71 11.13 9.29
C SER A 83 2.68 10.93 8.15
N VAL A 84 2.35 11.49 6.99
CA VAL A 84 3.27 11.58 5.85
C VAL A 84 3.81 13.02 5.80
N PRO A 85 5.11 13.25 6.09
CA PRO A 85 5.68 14.59 6.06
C PRO A 85 5.55 15.21 4.67
N CYS A 86 4.91 16.39 4.58
CA CYS A 86 4.65 17.03 3.29
C CYS A 86 5.89 17.62 2.61
N ASP A 87 7.04 17.66 3.29
CA ASP A 87 8.35 18.03 2.71
C ASP A 87 9.15 16.81 2.24
N GLY A 88 8.53 15.60 2.23
CA GLY A 88 9.18 14.33 1.87
C GLY A 88 9.98 13.68 3.00
N ALA A 89 10.32 14.42 4.06
CA ALA A 89 10.99 13.94 5.26
C ALA A 89 10.59 14.80 6.46
N GLU A 90 10.81 14.27 7.68
CA GLU A 90 10.60 15.06 8.90
C GLU A 90 11.53 16.27 8.92
N ARG A 91 10.95 17.43 9.20
CA ARG A 91 11.71 18.65 9.43
C ARG A 91 12.22 18.67 10.88
N PRO A 92 13.50 18.98 11.13
CA PRO A 92 13.98 19.26 12.48
C PRO A 92 13.18 20.43 13.08
N THR A 93 12.54 20.19 14.23
CA THR A 93 11.82 21.21 14.99
C THR A 93 12.41 21.34 16.39
N ILE A 94 12.39 22.56 16.93
CA ILE A 94 12.92 22.83 18.28
C ILE A 94 11.91 22.51 19.38
N HIS A 95 10.64 22.26 19.06
CA HIS A 95 9.58 21.98 20.00
C HIS A 95 8.75 20.80 19.55
N SER A 96 8.35 19.97 20.51
CA SER A 96 7.38 18.89 20.31
C SER A 96 6.47 18.79 21.55
N VAL A 97 5.25 18.29 21.33
CA VAL A 97 4.35 17.91 22.41
C VAL A 97 4.52 16.41 22.64
N LEU A 98 4.92 16.03 23.84
CA LEU A 98 5.13 14.64 24.24
C LEU A 98 4.08 14.20 25.23
N VAL A 99 3.44 13.06 24.97
CA VAL A 99 2.61 12.36 25.94
C VAL A 99 3.38 11.12 26.37
N VAL A 100 3.70 11.05 27.64
CA VAL A 100 4.53 9.95 28.20
C VAL A 100 3.70 9.21 29.23
N SER A 101 3.59 7.88 29.08
CA SER A 101 3.02 7.00 30.10
C SER A 101 4.11 6.59 31.09
N ASN A 102 3.80 6.72 32.38
CA ASN A 102 4.68 6.28 33.49
C ASN A 102 4.27 4.91 34.05
N VAL A 103 3.25 4.27 33.47
CA VAL A 103 2.81 2.93 33.90
C VAL A 103 3.63 1.86 33.19
N GLY A 104 4.03 0.82 33.93
CA GLY A 104 4.74 -0.34 33.39
C GLY A 104 3.79 -1.42 32.88
N LYS A 105 4.37 -2.47 32.29
CA LYS A 105 3.63 -3.69 31.88
C LYS A 105 2.96 -4.32 33.08
N THR A 106 1.71 -4.71 32.94
CA THR A 106 0.98 -5.49 34.01
C THR A 106 1.14 -6.98 33.79
N GLY A 107 1.30 -7.44 32.56
CA GLY A 107 1.27 -8.86 32.20
C GLY A 107 -0.10 -9.50 32.38
N VAL A 108 -1.14 -8.72 32.67
CA VAL A 108 -2.54 -9.19 32.77
C VAL A 108 -3.22 -8.90 31.41
N LEU A 109 -3.72 -9.95 30.77
CA LEU A 109 -4.39 -9.84 29.48
C LEU A 109 -5.61 -8.92 29.60
N ASP A 110 -5.69 -7.95 28.70
CA ASP A 110 -6.86 -7.11 28.44
C ASP A 110 -7.63 -7.64 27.22
N THR A 111 -6.96 -7.71 26.07
CA THR A 111 -7.57 -8.09 24.80
C THR A 111 -6.53 -8.69 23.84
N VAL A 112 -7.01 -9.29 22.77
CA VAL A 112 -6.20 -9.67 21.60
C VAL A 112 -6.69 -8.91 20.39
N ASN A 113 -5.81 -8.09 19.82
CA ASN A 113 -6.05 -7.48 18.51
C ASN A 113 -5.79 -8.52 17.42
N ILE A 114 -6.78 -8.72 16.56
CA ILE A 114 -6.65 -9.51 15.33
C ILE A 114 -6.38 -8.54 14.19
N GLU A 115 -5.26 -8.73 13.50
CA GLU A 115 -4.73 -7.80 12.51
C GLU A 115 -4.76 -8.41 11.11
N SER A 116 -5.27 -7.66 10.15
CA SER A 116 -5.29 -7.99 8.73
C SER A 116 -5.13 -6.72 7.93
N ASP A 117 -4.36 -6.77 6.86
CA ASP A 117 -4.21 -5.65 5.92
C ASP A 117 -5.50 -5.40 5.12
N TYR A 118 -6.39 -6.41 5.08
CA TYR A 118 -7.65 -6.37 4.35
C TYR A 118 -8.83 -6.59 5.27
N ASP A 119 -9.93 -5.90 5.01
CA ASP A 119 -11.24 -6.14 5.63
C ASP A 119 -12.21 -6.86 4.68
N TYR A 120 -11.85 -6.96 3.38
CA TYR A 120 -12.66 -7.59 2.33
C TYR A 120 -11.85 -8.70 1.67
N PHE A 121 -12.47 -9.86 1.51
CA PHE A 121 -11.86 -11.05 0.92
C PHE A 121 -12.75 -11.61 -0.17
N ALA A 122 -12.18 -12.02 -1.30
CA ALA A 122 -12.93 -12.77 -2.28
C ALA A 122 -13.21 -14.20 -1.78
N PRO A 123 -14.32 -14.80 -2.21
CA PRO A 123 -14.62 -16.20 -1.92
C PRO A 123 -13.48 -17.13 -2.35
N GLY A 124 -13.25 -18.21 -1.60
CA GLY A 124 -12.24 -19.22 -1.93
C GLY A 124 -10.79 -18.83 -1.72
N THR A 125 -10.51 -17.66 -1.12
CA THR A 125 -9.14 -17.20 -0.83
C THR A 125 -8.58 -17.76 0.47
N SER A 126 -7.25 -17.74 0.58
CA SER A 126 -6.50 -18.09 1.78
C SER A 126 -5.61 -16.92 2.18
N TYR A 127 -5.63 -16.54 3.47
CA TYR A 127 -4.85 -15.41 3.98
C TYR A 127 -4.39 -15.64 5.41
N THR A 128 -3.15 -15.22 5.71
CA THR A 128 -2.63 -15.27 7.08
C THR A 128 -2.98 -14.01 7.83
N ILE A 129 -3.76 -14.15 8.89
CA ILE A 129 -4.21 -13.09 9.78
C ILE A 129 -3.34 -13.09 11.02
N GLY A 130 -2.84 -11.92 11.40
CA GLY A 130 -2.03 -11.74 12.59
C GLY A 130 -2.86 -11.55 13.85
N ALA A 131 -2.23 -11.74 15.02
CA ALA A 131 -2.82 -11.36 16.30
C ALA A 131 -1.75 -10.94 17.30
N GLN A 132 -2.09 -9.95 18.13
CA GLN A 132 -1.26 -9.42 19.20
C GLN A 132 -2.04 -9.35 20.51
N ALA A 133 -1.58 -10.07 21.52
CA ALA A 133 -2.13 -9.94 22.87
C ALA A 133 -1.62 -8.65 23.55
N ILE A 134 -2.51 -7.99 24.28
CA ILE A 134 -2.29 -6.69 24.87
C ILE A 134 -2.67 -6.75 26.36
N ASP A 135 -1.81 -6.21 27.20
CA ASP A 135 -2.08 -6.12 28.63
C ASP A 135 -2.96 -4.92 28.99
N THR A 136 -3.46 -4.88 30.21
CA THR A 136 -4.37 -3.83 30.71
C THR A 136 -3.77 -2.41 30.69
N HIS A 137 -2.47 -2.26 30.44
CA HIS A 137 -1.79 -0.98 30.26
C HIS A 137 -1.40 -0.71 28.79
N GLY A 138 -1.88 -1.54 27.84
CA GLY A 138 -1.66 -1.35 26.41
C GLY A 138 -0.31 -1.88 25.90
N TYR A 139 0.44 -2.64 26.68
CA TYR A 139 1.70 -3.23 26.24
C TYR A 139 1.48 -4.58 25.55
N ALA A 140 2.30 -4.83 24.52
CA ALA A 140 2.38 -6.14 23.91
C ALA A 140 2.78 -7.20 24.93
N MET A 141 2.12 -8.34 24.89
CA MET A 141 2.43 -9.52 25.68
C MET A 141 2.33 -10.79 24.83
N ASN A 142 2.85 -11.90 25.35
CA ASN A 142 2.72 -13.18 24.69
C ASN A 142 1.26 -13.63 24.67
N MET A 143 0.86 -14.29 23.57
CA MET A 143 -0.43 -14.96 23.51
C MET A 143 -0.57 -15.99 24.65
N PRO A 144 -1.76 -16.15 25.24
CA PRO A 144 -2.02 -17.28 26.15
C PRO A 144 -1.66 -18.62 25.47
N ALA A 145 -1.06 -19.52 26.20
CA ALA A 145 -0.59 -20.81 25.67
C ALA A 145 -1.71 -21.71 25.14
N ASP A 146 -2.93 -21.50 25.63
CA ASP A 146 -4.16 -22.19 25.25
C ASP A 146 -5.02 -21.37 24.25
N ALA A 147 -4.50 -20.26 23.73
CA ALA A 147 -5.22 -19.44 22.76
C ALA A 147 -5.49 -20.24 21.47
N ALA A 148 -6.74 -20.26 21.06
CA ALA A 148 -7.18 -21.00 19.88
C ALA A 148 -7.96 -20.08 18.94
N TRP A 149 -7.65 -20.17 17.66
CA TRP A 149 -8.36 -19.52 16.59
C TRP A 149 -9.66 -20.25 16.25
N THR A 150 -10.73 -19.52 16.05
CA THR A 150 -12.04 -20.07 15.67
C THR A 150 -12.80 -19.11 14.76
N LEU A 151 -13.82 -19.62 14.08
CA LEU A 151 -14.84 -18.80 13.42
C LEU A 151 -16.13 -18.88 14.21
N ALA A 152 -16.82 -17.76 14.38
CA ALA A 152 -18.15 -17.73 15.00
C ALA A 152 -19.16 -18.56 14.21
N ASP A 153 -19.03 -18.60 12.87
CA ASP A 153 -19.78 -19.48 11.97
C ASP A 153 -18.78 -20.21 11.05
N THR A 154 -18.58 -21.49 11.28
CA THR A 154 -17.68 -22.35 10.50
C THR A 154 -18.13 -22.59 9.06
N SER A 155 -19.36 -22.18 8.70
CA SER A 155 -19.82 -22.24 7.31
C SER A 155 -19.11 -21.26 6.38
N PHE A 156 -18.32 -20.29 6.89
CA PHE A 156 -17.52 -19.38 6.08
C PHE A 156 -16.13 -19.94 5.71
N GLY A 157 -15.68 -21.00 6.36
CA GLY A 157 -14.38 -21.58 6.10
C GLY A 157 -13.73 -22.20 7.33
N THR A 158 -12.41 -22.22 7.33
CA THR A 158 -11.60 -22.69 8.46
C THR A 158 -10.55 -21.63 8.83
N ILE A 159 -10.10 -21.68 10.07
CA ILE A 159 -8.94 -20.90 10.51
C ILE A 159 -8.09 -21.75 11.46
N GLU A 160 -6.79 -21.84 11.17
CA GLU A 160 -5.82 -22.58 11.98
C GLU A 160 -4.52 -21.77 12.06
N ASP A 161 -4.04 -21.49 13.25
CA ASP A 161 -2.83 -20.67 13.49
C ASP A 161 -2.80 -19.35 12.71
N GLY A 162 -3.95 -18.70 12.59
CA GLY A 162 -4.12 -17.47 11.82
C GLY A 162 -4.31 -17.65 10.31
N MET A 163 -4.11 -18.86 9.77
CA MET A 163 -4.40 -19.13 8.36
C MET A 163 -5.91 -19.30 8.16
N PHE A 164 -6.55 -18.28 7.64
CA PHE A 164 -7.95 -18.30 7.23
C PHE A 164 -8.07 -18.85 5.81
N VAL A 165 -8.97 -19.79 5.59
CA VAL A 165 -9.32 -20.35 4.27
C VAL A 165 -10.82 -20.24 4.09
N SER A 166 -11.24 -19.39 3.17
CA SER A 166 -12.64 -19.19 2.81
C SER A 166 -13.18 -20.39 2.01
N ASN A 167 -14.42 -20.80 2.29
CA ASN A 167 -15.09 -21.87 1.55
C ASN A 167 -16.04 -21.39 0.44
N GLY A 168 -16.00 -20.09 0.11
CA GLY A 168 -16.84 -19.51 -0.94
C GLY A 168 -18.15 -18.90 -0.45
N LYS A 169 -18.54 -19.06 0.82
CA LYS A 169 -19.75 -18.41 1.36
C LYS A 169 -19.54 -16.89 1.47
N ILE A 170 -20.45 -16.12 0.88
CA ILE A 170 -20.47 -14.65 0.93
C ILE A 170 -21.15 -14.16 2.21
N GLY A 171 -20.63 -13.10 2.81
CA GLY A 171 -21.17 -12.42 3.99
C GLY A 171 -20.11 -12.09 5.03
N ASP A 172 -20.58 -11.63 6.19
CA ASP A 172 -19.73 -11.26 7.32
C ASP A 172 -19.22 -12.50 8.06
N ALA A 173 -17.92 -12.73 8.01
CA ALA A 173 -17.24 -13.79 8.75
C ALA A 173 -16.56 -13.21 9.98
N THR A 174 -16.92 -13.68 11.17
CA THR A 174 -16.31 -13.23 12.42
C THR A 174 -15.26 -14.24 12.88
N ILE A 175 -14.02 -13.79 12.85
CA ILE A 175 -12.84 -14.49 13.37
C ILE A 175 -12.77 -14.22 14.86
N GLN A 176 -12.45 -15.24 15.66
CA GLN A 176 -12.36 -15.19 17.10
C GLN A 176 -11.08 -15.86 17.58
N ILE A 177 -10.54 -15.36 18.68
CA ILE A 177 -9.52 -16.06 19.46
C ILE A 177 -10.11 -16.27 20.86
N ALA A 178 -10.06 -17.50 21.33
CA ALA A 178 -10.54 -17.89 22.64
C ALA A 178 -9.40 -18.47 23.49
N SER A 179 -9.44 -18.23 24.81
CA SER A 179 -8.56 -18.83 25.81
C SER A 179 -9.42 -19.22 27.03
N ALA A 180 -9.19 -20.40 27.59
CA ALA A 180 -9.97 -20.95 28.69
C ALA A 180 -11.50 -20.88 28.50
N GLY A 181 -11.96 -21.02 27.25
CA GLY A 181 -13.38 -20.95 26.88
C GLY A 181 -13.97 -19.53 26.80
N THR A 182 -13.17 -18.49 26.98
CA THR A 182 -13.58 -17.09 26.85
C THR A 182 -13.02 -16.49 25.56
N ILE A 183 -13.85 -15.74 24.80
CA ILE A 183 -13.39 -14.98 23.63
C ILE A 183 -12.57 -13.80 24.13
N ILE A 184 -11.31 -13.71 23.69
CA ILE A 184 -10.34 -12.68 24.06
C ILE A 184 -9.99 -11.73 22.90
N GLY A 185 -10.42 -12.04 21.68
CA GLY A 185 -10.27 -11.17 20.51
C GLY A 185 -11.28 -11.54 19.43
N THR A 186 -11.72 -10.53 18.68
CA THR A 186 -12.65 -10.71 17.53
C THR A 186 -12.31 -9.74 16.40
N LYS A 187 -12.48 -10.19 15.16
CA LYS A 187 -12.45 -9.35 13.96
C LYS A 187 -13.49 -9.85 12.96
N THR A 188 -14.29 -8.95 12.44
CA THR A 188 -15.22 -9.27 11.34
C THR A 188 -14.58 -8.84 10.03
N ILE A 189 -14.59 -9.74 9.06
CA ILE A 189 -14.19 -9.52 7.67
C ILE A 189 -15.40 -9.77 6.77
N LEU A 190 -15.47 -9.09 5.63
CA LEU A 190 -16.51 -9.31 4.62
C LEU A 190 -15.97 -10.20 3.50
N ILE A 191 -16.65 -11.32 3.25
CA ILE A 191 -16.38 -12.17 2.09
C ILE A 191 -17.36 -11.76 0.98
N ALA A 192 -16.85 -11.24 -0.13
CA ALA A 192 -17.68 -10.74 -1.23
C ALA A 192 -16.92 -10.77 -2.56
N ASN A 193 -17.67 -10.92 -3.66
CA ASN A 193 -17.10 -10.77 -4.99
C ASN A 193 -16.75 -9.31 -5.27
N PRO A 194 -15.57 -9.02 -5.83
CA PRO A 194 -15.22 -7.66 -6.24
C PRO A 194 -16.18 -7.16 -7.33
N THR A 195 -16.51 -5.88 -7.29
CA THR A 195 -17.27 -5.19 -8.35
C THR A 195 -16.33 -4.62 -9.43
N THR A 196 -15.08 -4.36 -9.06
CA THR A 196 -14.00 -4.01 -9.99
C THR A 196 -12.97 -5.12 -9.92
N LEU A 197 -12.63 -5.70 -11.08
CA LEU A 197 -11.62 -6.75 -11.20
C LEU A 197 -10.93 -6.59 -12.56
N LYS A 198 -9.64 -6.30 -12.54
CA LYS A 198 -8.81 -6.17 -13.74
C LYS A 198 -7.34 -6.39 -13.40
N PHE A 199 -6.52 -6.69 -14.40
CA PHE A 199 -5.06 -6.61 -14.21
C PHE A 199 -4.62 -5.16 -13.98
N THR A 200 -3.61 -4.96 -13.16
CA THR A 200 -3.00 -3.62 -12.96
C THR A 200 -2.29 -3.12 -14.21
N GLN A 201 -1.92 -4.03 -15.10
CA GLN A 201 -1.34 -3.79 -16.41
C GLN A 201 -2.00 -4.73 -17.42
N GLU A 202 -2.14 -4.32 -18.66
CA GLU A 202 -2.72 -5.16 -19.72
C GLU A 202 -1.66 -6.01 -20.44
N SER A 203 -0.38 -5.59 -20.38
CA SER A 203 0.72 -6.30 -21.02
C SER A 203 2.07 -6.02 -20.36
N THR A 204 3.05 -6.87 -20.68
CA THR A 204 4.46 -6.66 -20.32
C THR A 204 5.39 -7.18 -21.41
N VAL A 205 6.61 -6.64 -21.45
CA VAL A 205 7.73 -7.21 -22.20
C VAL A 205 8.65 -7.91 -21.21
N LEU A 206 8.85 -9.21 -21.38
CA LEU A 206 9.62 -10.02 -20.45
C LEU A 206 10.83 -10.66 -21.17
N PRO A 207 12.06 -10.49 -20.67
CA PRO A 207 13.21 -11.16 -21.21
C PRO A 207 13.09 -12.68 -21.06
N TYR A 208 13.66 -13.42 -22.00
CA TYR A 208 13.70 -14.90 -21.96
C TYR A 208 14.28 -15.42 -20.66
N GLY A 209 13.65 -16.43 -20.06
CA GLY A 209 14.04 -17.02 -18.80
C GLY A 209 13.80 -16.15 -17.55
N LYS A 210 13.20 -14.98 -17.68
CA LYS A 210 12.82 -14.12 -16.55
C LYS A 210 11.38 -14.38 -16.13
N SER A 211 11.04 -13.92 -14.92
CA SER A 211 9.71 -14.07 -14.36
C SER A 211 9.07 -12.72 -14.10
N THR A 212 7.73 -12.68 -14.18
CA THR A 212 6.91 -11.55 -13.75
C THR A 212 5.77 -12.06 -12.88
N THR A 213 5.31 -11.25 -11.94
CA THR A 213 4.15 -11.57 -11.11
C THR A 213 2.94 -10.79 -11.63
N LEU A 214 1.86 -11.51 -11.91
CA LEU A 214 0.57 -10.90 -12.28
C LEU A 214 -0.02 -10.21 -11.05
N SER A 215 -0.54 -9.02 -11.21
CA SER A 215 -1.20 -8.27 -10.16
C SER A 215 -2.56 -7.77 -10.63
N PHE A 216 -3.51 -7.73 -9.71
CA PHE A 216 -4.89 -7.36 -9.97
C PHE A 216 -5.27 -6.10 -9.18
N GLU A 217 -6.11 -5.29 -9.77
CA GLU A 217 -6.93 -4.33 -9.06
C GLU A 217 -8.29 -5.01 -8.79
N SER A 218 -8.60 -5.17 -7.53
CA SER A 218 -9.80 -5.86 -7.04
C SER A 218 -10.44 -5.01 -5.95
N ALA A 219 -11.67 -4.55 -6.17
CA ALA A 219 -12.31 -3.63 -5.23
C ALA A 219 -13.84 -3.76 -5.20
N ILE A 220 -14.43 -3.30 -4.08
CA ILE A 220 -15.86 -2.98 -3.94
C ILE A 220 -15.95 -1.49 -3.59
N GLY A 221 -16.36 -0.66 -4.58
CA GLY A 221 -16.26 0.79 -4.45
C GLY A 221 -14.80 1.22 -4.33
N GLU A 222 -14.43 1.85 -3.21
CA GLU A 222 -13.05 2.26 -2.89
C GLU A 222 -12.30 1.24 -2.01
N ALA A 223 -12.99 0.21 -1.52
CA ALA A 223 -12.39 -0.79 -0.63
C ALA A 223 -11.71 -1.90 -1.43
N GLU A 224 -10.43 -2.15 -1.16
CA GLU A 224 -9.67 -3.23 -1.76
C GLU A 224 -10.18 -4.59 -1.27
N VAL A 225 -10.35 -5.54 -2.21
CA VAL A 225 -10.74 -6.92 -1.93
C VAL A 225 -9.54 -7.82 -2.14
N TYR A 226 -9.14 -8.55 -1.11
CA TYR A 226 -8.04 -9.52 -1.24
C TYR A 226 -8.41 -10.66 -2.18
N LEU A 227 -7.52 -10.94 -3.12
CA LEU A 227 -7.53 -12.07 -4.04
C LEU A 227 -6.20 -12.80 -3.97
N ASP A 228 -6.22 -14.11 -4.13
CA ASP A 228 -5.02 -14.91 -4.33
C ASP A 228 -5.05 -15.67 -5.67
N GLY A 229 -3.94 -16.34 -6.01
CA GLY A 229 -3.82 -17.09 -7.25
C GLY A 229 -4.83 -18.23 -7.39
N ASN A 230 -5.39 -18.73 -6.29
CA ASN A 230 -6.37 -19.82 -6.30
C ASN A 230 -7.77 -19.34 -6.71
N SER A 231 -8.00 -18.03 -6.71
CA SER A 231 -9.27 -17.44 -7.16
C SER A 231 -9.50 -17.55 -8.67
N PHE A 232 -8.49 -17.97 -9.43
CA PHE A 232 -8.55 -18.02 -10.89
C PHE A 232 -8.18 -19.38 -11.45
N ASP A 233 -8.76 -19.70 -12.59
CA ASP A 233 -8.24 -20.68 -13.54
C ASP A 233 -7.49 -19.95 -14.65
N TYR A 234 -6.36 -20.49 -15.07
CA TYR A 234 -5.48 -19.83 -16.04
C TYR A 234 -5.32 -20.67 -17.32
N ALA A 235 -5.32 -19.97 -18.45
CA ALA A 235 -4.99 -20.55 -19.74
C ALA A 235 -3.93 -19.69 -20.45
N LEU A 236 -2.99 -20.35 -21.14
CA LEU A 236 -2.01 -19.70 -22.00
C LEU A 236 -2.36 -20.01 -23.46
N SER A 237 -2.45 -18.99 -24.30
CA SER A 237 -2.67 -19.17 -25.74
C SER A 237 -1.50 -19.88 -26.44
N ASN A 238 -0.29 -19.74 -25.88
CA ASN A 238 0.92 -20.43 -26.33
C ASN A 238 1.70 -20.97 -25.13
N THR A 239 1.58 -22.27 -24.87
CA THR A 239 2.24 -22.93 -23.75
C THR A 239 3.76 -23.07 -23.92
N ALA A 240 4.30 -22.91 -25.15
CA ALA A 240 5.74 -22.88 -25.39
C ALA A 240 6.41 -21.59 -24.87
N ALA A 241 5.62 -20.53 -24.63
CA ALA A 241 6.13 -19.25 -24.17
C ALA A 241 6.60 -19.24 -22.71
N GLY A 242 6.15 -20.20 -21.90
CA GLY A 242 6.55 -20.27 -20.51
C GLY A 242 5.59 -21.08 -19.65
N THR A 243 5.76 -20.93 -18.34
CA THR A 243 4.92 -21.59 -17.32
C THR A 243 4.36 -20.60 -16.35
N LEU A 244 3.14 -20.86 -15.88
CA LEU A 244 2.50 -20.08 -14.81
C LEU A 244 2.38 -20.96 -13.56
N SER A 245 2.84 -20.45 -12.42
CA SER A 245 2.69 -21.06 -11.11
C SER A 245 2.13 -20.02 -10.14
N GLY A 246 0.89 -20.23 -9.68
CA GLY A 246 0.14 -19.19 -8.96
C GLY A 246 0.05 -17.93 -9.82
N LEU A 247 0.51 -16.80 -9.31
CA LEU A 247 0.54 -15.52 -10.02
C LEU A 247 1.85 -15.26 -10.77
N THR A 248 2.82 -16.17 -10.70
CA THR A 248 4.14 -15.94 -11.29
C THR A 248 4.25 -16.64 -12.64
N PHE A 249 4.38 -15.85 -13.71
CA PHE A 249 4.71 -16.33 -15.04
C PHE A 249 6.24 -16.32 -15.24
N THR A 250 6.79 -17.47 -15.67
CA THR A 250 8.20 -17.62 -16.01
C THR A 250 8.33 -17.86 -17.51
N ALA A 251 9.03 -16.94 -18.18
CA ALA A 251 9.25 -17.01 -19.61
C ALA A 251 10.13 -18.21 -20.01
N SER A 252 9.84 -18.77 -21.19
CA SER A 252 10.70 -19.73 -21.87
C SER A 252 12.08 -19.14 -22.15
N THR A 253 13.08 -20.00 -22.24
CA THR A 253 14.43 -19.65 -22.74
C THR A 253 14.55 -19.78 -24.26
N ASP A 254 13.50 -20.27 -24.93
CA ASP A 254 13.48 -20.44 -26.39
C ASP A 254 13.25 -19.09 -27.07
N GLU A 255 14.29 -18.53 -27.67
CA GLU A 255 14.27 -17.24 -28.36
C GLU A 255 13.43 -17.22 -29.65
N THR A 256 12.89 -18.35 -30.09
CA THR A 256 12.01 -18.44 -31.27
C THR A 256 10.55 -18.13 -30.92
N VAL A 257 10.22 -18.09 -29.63
CA VAL A 257 8.85 -17.85 -29.14
C VAL A 257 8.65 -16.37 -28.84
N SER A 258 7.64 -15.75 -29.44
CA SER A 258 7.38 -14.29 -29.32
C SER A 258 6.55 -13.88 -28.11
N GLY A 259 5.87 -14.83 -27.44
CA GLY A 259 5.02 -14.52 -26.28
C GLY A 259 3.77 -15.37 -26.18
N THR A 260 2.89 -14.96 -25.28
CA THR A 260 1.60 -15.61 -25.01
C THR A 260 0.59 -14.60 -24.49
N GLU A 261 -0.67 -14.90 -24.68
CA GLU A 261 -1.77 -14.28 -23.95
C GLU A 261 -2.13 -15.20 -22.77
N ILE A 262 -2.26 -14.64 -21.58
CA ILE A 262 -2.70 -15.30 -20.36
C ILE A 262 -4.14 -14.91 -20.12
N THR A 263 -5.07 -15.86 -20.15
CA THR A 263 -6.44 -15.66 -19.72
C THR A 263 -6.57 -16.14 -18.29
N ALA A 264 -7.01 -15.26 -17.40
CA ALA A 264 -7.38 -15.57 -16.02
C ALA A 264 -8.91 -15.55 -15.90
N THR A 265 -9.51 -16.69 -15.62
CA THR A 265 -10.97 -16.81 -15.42
C THR A 265 -11.25 -16.82 -13.92
N TYR A 266 -11.92 -15.80 -13.41
CA TYR A 266 -12.34 -15.74 -12.01
C TYR A 266 -13.39 -16.78 -11.71
N LYS A 267 -13.10 -17.72 -10.82
CA LYS A 267 -13.89 -18.95 -10.58
C LYS A 267 -15.31 -18.69 -10.15
N GLU A 268 -15.53 -17.67 -9.33
CA GLU A 268 -16.84 -17.40 -8.73
C GLU A 268 -17.86 -16.85 -9.72
N THR A 269 -17.42 -16.05 -10.70
CA THR A 269 -18.32 -15.37 -11.64
C THR A 269 -18.11 -15.79 -13.09
N GLY A 270 -17.01 -16.47 -13.41
CA GLY A 270 -16.60 -16.76 -14.78
C GLY A 270 -16.07 -15.55 -15.55
N ALA A 271 -15.80 -14.43 -14.87
CA ALA A 271 -15.21 -13.24 -15.52
C ALA A 271 -13.82 -13.54 -16.04
N GLU A 272 -13.56 -13.20 -17.29
CA GLU A 272 -12.28 -13.41 -17.95
C GLU A 272 -11.49 -12.11 -18.02
N LEU A 273 -10.21 -12.21 -17.68
CA LEU A 273 -9.22 -11.15 -17.76
C LEU A 273 -8.09 -11.60 -18.65
N THR A 274 -7.59 -10.69 -19.47
CA THR A 274 -6.51 -11.00 -20.42
C THR A 274 -5.26 -10.19 -20.11
N PHE A 275 -4.11 -10.86 -20.12
CA PHE A 275 -2.80 -10.24 -19.94
C PHE A 275 -1.85 -10.73 -21.04
N VAL A 276 -1.20 -9.80 -21.76
CA VAL A 276 -0.32 -10.14 -22.86
C VAL A 276 1.14 -10.11 -22.42
N VAL A 277 1.86 -11.21 -22.62
CA VAL A 277 3.32 -11.29 -22.40
C VAL A 277 4.01 -11.31 -23.76
N HIS A 278 4.80 -10.30 -24.04
CA HIS A 278 5.73 -10.28 -25.17
C HIS A 278 7.10 -10.75 -24.69
N LEU A 279 7.67 -11.75 -25.36
CA LEU A 279 9.02 -12.24 -25.07
C LEU A 279 10.04 -11.58 -25.98
N GLY A 280 11.17 -11.17 -25.39
CA GLY A 280 12.25 -10.54 -26.12
C GLY A 280 13.57 -10.61 -25.38
N LYS A 281 14.65 -10.13 -25.99
CA LYS A 281 15.98 -10.12 -25.36
C LYS A 281 16.11 -9.10 -24.22
N GLY A 282 15.08 -8.34 -23.93
CA GLY A 282 15.11 -7.22 -23.00
C GLY A 282 15.75 -5.98 -23.65
N SER A 283 15.68 -4.84 -22.96
CA SER A 283 16.45 -3.67 -23.35
C SER A 283 17.91 -3.89 -22.94
N GLU A 284 18.84 -3.95 -23.90
CA GLU A 284 20.24 -3.72 -23.55
C GLU A 284 20.37 -2.27 -23.11
N VAL A 285 20.96 -2.05 -21.94
CA VAL A 285 21.42 -0.71 -21.55
C VAL A 285 22.65 -0.45 -22.41
N LEU A 286 22.45 0.25 -23.52
CA LEU A 286 23.56 0.62 -24.42
C LEU A 286 24.54 1.57 -23.72
N PHE A 287 24.03 2.34 -22.75
CA PHE A 287 24.85 3.27 -21.95
C PHE A 287 24.29 3.30 -20.52
N SER A 288 25.17 3.22 -19.54
CA SER A 288 24.85 3.41 -18.12
C SER A 288 25.56 4.68 -17.63
N PHE A 289 24.83 5.51 -16.89
CA PHE A 289 25.37 6.68 -16.20
C PHE A 289 25.58 6.42 -14.71
N GLU A 290 25.49 5.17 -14.28
CA GLU A 290 25.58 4.77 -12.86
C GLU A 290 26.93 5.10 -12.23
N ASP A 291 28.00 5.15 -13.04
CA ASP A 291 29.35 5.52 -12.65
C ASP A 291 29.60 7.04 -12.74
N GLY A 292 28.65 7.81 -13.26
CA GLY A 292 28.77 9.25 -13.49
C GLY A 292 29.67 9.60 -14.70
N ASP A 293 30.15 8.61 -15.44
CA ASP A 293 30.94 8.82 -16.66
C ASP A 293 30.02 9.03 -17.87
N ILE A 294 30.11 10.19 -18.48
CA ILE A 294 29.37 10.57 -19.69
C ILE A 294 30.28 10.67 -20.92
N SER A 295 31.53 10.21 -20.82
CA SER A 295 32.57 10.35 -21.87
C SER A 295 32.14 9.66 -23.17
N ASP A 296 31.46 8.52 -23.06
CA ASP A 296 30.93 7.78 -24.21
C ASP A 296 29.78 8.53 -24.94
N TRP A 297 29.12 9.46 -24.25
CA TRP A 297 28.04 10.29 -24.79
C TRP A 297 28.50 11.64 -25.32
N MET A 298 29.62 12.13 -24.83
CA MET A 298 30.30 13.34 -25.35
C MET A 298 31.07 13.02 -26.64
N GLY A 299 30.69 11.91 -27.24
CA GLY A 299 31.37 11.29 -28.34
C GLY A 299 31.57 12.19 -29.54
N THR A 300 32.60 11.85 -30.24
CA THR A 300 33.01 12.36 -31.53
C THR A 300 31.86 12.30 -32.54
N ASP A 301 31.90 13.11 -33.54
CA ASP A 301 30.95 13.13 -34.67
C ASP A 301 30.67 11.72 -35.25
N ASP A 302 31.57 10.77 -35.03
CA ASP A 302 31.44 9.38 -35.46
C ASP A 302 30.34 8.60 -34.72
N THR A 303 30.11 8.85 -33.43
CA THR A 303 29.06 8.19 -32.66
C THR A 303 27.67 8.63 -33.13
N ILE A 304 27.52 9.91 -33.39
CA ILE A 304 26.27 10.48 -33.94
C ILE A 304 26.03 9.95 -35.37
N ALA A 305 27.07 9.88 -36.20
CA ALA A 305 27.01 9.32 -37.53
C ALA A 305 26.60 7.85 -37.53
N TRP A 306 27.11 7.07 -36.58
CA TRP A 306 26.72 5.66 -36.40
C TRP A 306 25.25 5.49 -35.99
N LEU A 307 24.77 6.29 -35.03
CA LEU A 307 23.36 6.26 -34.57
C LEU A 307 22.41 6.58 -35.75
N LEU A 308 22.72 7.60 -36.54
CA LEU A 308 21.93 7.99 -37.69
C LEU A 308 21.96 6.94 -38.81
N ALA A 309 23.10 6.30 -39.04
CA ALA A 309 23.28 5.27 -40.05
C ALA A 309 22.51 3.96 -39.69
N ASN A 310 22.25 3.72 -38.42
CA ASN A 310 21.47 2.56 -37.94
C ASN A 310 19.98 2.86 -37.72
N GLY A 311 19.50 4.00 -38.24
CA GLY A 311 18.06 4.33 -38.27
C GLY A 311 17.49 4.73 -36.93
N LEU A 312 18.33 5.01 -35.93
CA LEU A 312 17.89 5.53 -34.64
C LEU A 312 17.57 7.01 -34.80
N THR A 313 16.30 7.33 -34.94
CA THR A 313 15.79 8.69 -34.87
C THR A 313 15.64 9.10 -33.43
N ASN A 314 16.20 10.27 -33.07
CA ASN A 314 16.00 10.83 -31.74
C ASN A 314 14.53 11.26 -31.55
N PRO A 315 13.73 10.60 -30.69
CA PRO A 315 12.34 10.98 -30.45
C PRO A 315 12.21 12.31 -29.68
N PHE A 316 13.30 12.88 -29.16
CA PHE A 316 13.30 14.02 -28.24
C PHE A 316 13.91 15.32 -28.83
N GLY A 317 14.23 15.37 -30.11
CA GLY A 317 14.74 16.59 -30.76
C GLY A 317 15.86 16.36 -31.75
N THR A 318 16.36 17.45 -32.32
CA THR A 318 17.43 17.41 -33.34
C THR A 318 18.78 17.33 -32.67
N LEU A 319 19.52 16.24 -32.87
CA LEU A 319 20.92 16.13 -32.50
C LEU A 319 21.72 17.15 -33.32
N LYS A 320 22.38 18.11 -32.67
CA LYS A 320 23.32 19.03 -33.31
C LYS A 320 24.73 18.54 -33.03
N ALA A 321 25.50 18.31 -34.08
CA ALA A 321 26.93 18.04 -33.93
C ALA A 321 27.60 19.14 -33.09
N GLY A 322 28.31 18.77 -32.03
CA GLY A 322 29.00 19.68 -31.10
C GLY A 322 28.10 20.51 -30.17
N GLY A 323 26.82 20.16 -30.03
CA GLY A 323 25.89 20.84 -29.13
C GLY A 323 25.64 20.07 -27.84
N GLN A 324 25.59 20.79 -26.71
CA GLN A 324 25.08 20.25 -25.46
C GLN A 324 23.64 19.75 -25.67
N ILE A 325 23.34 18.57 -25.13
CA ILE A 325 21.96 18.05 -25.06
C ILE A 325 21.22 18.86 -24.00
N SER A 326 20.68 20.01 -24.34
CA SER A 326 19.99 20.90 -23.40
C SER A 326 18.51 20.58 -23.19
N GLU A 327 17.93 19.59 -23.86
CA GLU A 327 16.49 19.33 -23.84
C GLU A 327 16.09 17.88 -23.53
N CYS A 328 17.05 16.99 -23.24
CA CYS A 328 16.74 15.58 -22.99
C CYS A 328 16.13 15.29 -21.61
N CYS A 329 16.02 16.25 -20.72
CA CYS A 329 15.57 16.05 -19.34
C CYS A 329 14.41 16.94 -18.91
N LYS A 330 13.54 17.34 -19.82
CA LYS A 330 12.24 17.90 -19.42
C LYS A 330 11.22 16.77 -19.30
N THR A 331 11.07 16.26 -18.10
CA THR A 331 9.92 15.45 -17.70
C THR A 331 8.65 16.27 -17.90
N THR A 332 7.77 15.79 -18.73
CA THR A 332 6.35 16.18 -18.72
C THR A 332 5.61 15.54 -17.54
#